data_62437a99a27e7d6ebd5b57c174d9f6ac
#
_entry.id   62437a99a27e7d6ebd5b57c174d9f6ac
#
_cell.length_a   1.000
_cell.length_b   1.000
_cell.length_c   1.000
_cell.angle_alpha   90.00
_cell.angle_beta   90.00
_cell.angle_gamma   90.00
#
_symmetry.space_group_name_H-M   'P 1'
#
loop_
_entity.id
_entity.type
_entity.pdbx_description
1 polymer ?
#
loop_
_entity_poly.entity_id
_entity_poly.type
_entity_poly.pdbx_seq_one_letter_code
_entity_poly.pdbx_strand_id
1 'polypeptide(L)'
;MANLTINEHRVEYSSFDITPAWKDGSTCIMFIHGIGADRNIWDDWLPFLTGHYSIIAIDLPGHGKSEALNLKQALTFDFYHEIIASVAAKENKTNLILVGESMGGTIALYAASKMHGQVKAVATCSTAHRGGILQHVNAWHSQIESHGIEAWSLDMLEKRFFPNSTSDAIRDWFHKTQCNSDSNSILQMASLLVTSDLTTELDKILAPVLLMQPDSSPFIPLDIPIELKDLLPKGQLKLIPKARHGIACSHAEDCAMETQRFLKSAKV
;
A
#
# COMPACT_ATOMS: atom_id res chain seq x y z
N MET A 1 -11.08 -16.02 4.54
CA MET A 1 -11.41 -14.59 4.48
C MET A 1 -12.07 -14.23 5.79
N ALA A 2 -11.72 -13.11 6.35
CA ALA A 2 -12.27 -12.57 7.59
C ALA A 2 -12.70 -11.12 7.35
N ASN A 3 -13.56 -10.60 8.22
CA ASN A 3 -13.98 -9.21 8.18
C ASN A 3 -14.09 -8.61 9.57
N LEU A 4 -14.09 -7.29 9.62
CA LEU A 4 -14.26 -6.52 10.83
C LEU A 4 -15.04 -5.25 10.49
N THR A 5 -15.97 -4.86 11.34
CA THR A 5 -16.67 -3.58 11.20
C THR A 5 -15.96 -2.52 12.02
N ILE A 6 -15.54 -1.44 11.37
CA ILE A 6 -14.82 -0.31 11.96
C ILE A 6 -15.56 0.96 11.54
N ASN A 7 -15.99 1.76 12.50
CA ASN A 7 -16.73 3.00 12.24
C ASN A 7 -17.88 2.81 11.24
N GLU A 8 -18.68 1.76 11.44
CA GLU A 8 -19.82 1.36 10.58
C GLU A 8 -19.44 0.81 9.19
N HIS A 9 -18.14 0.70 8.85
CA HIS A 9 -17.68 0.14 7.56
C HIS A 9 -17.16 -1.29 7.76
N ARG A 10 -17.66 -2.22 6.95
CA ARG A 10 -17.15 -3.59 6.90
C ARG A 10 -15.88 -3.63 6.06
N VAL A 11 -14.77 -4.01 6.70
CA VAL A 11 -13.47 -4.20 6.09
C VAL A 11 -13.18 -5.68 5.97
N GLU A 12 -12.91 -6.13 4.75
CA GLU A 12 -12.53 -7.51 4.44
C GLU A 12 -11.02 -7.65 4.38
N TYR A 13 -10.51 -8.79 4.85
CA TYR A 13 -9.09 -9.12 4.77
C TYR A 13 -8.87 -10.64 4.69
N SER A 14 -7.72 -11.04 4.21
CA SER A 14 -7.22 -12.41 4.35
C SER A 14 -6.20 -12.45 5.48
N SER A 15 -6.26 -13.53 6.28
CA SER A 15 -5.28 -13.81 7.32
C SER A 15 -4.92 -15.29 7.25
N PHE A 16 -3.63 -15.59 7.20
CA PHE A 16 -3.15 -16.97 7.21
C PHE A 16 -1.72 -17.05 7.75
N ASP A 17 -1.40 -18.19 8.35
CA ASP A 17 -0.09 -18.50 8.88
C ASP A 17 0.29 -19.95 8.52
N ILE A 18 1.34 -20.07 7.72
CA ILE A 18 1.95 -21.37 7.38
C ILE A 18 3.38 -21.45 7.89
N THR A 19 3.71 -20.65 8.91
CA THR A 19 5.01 -20.69 9.56
C THR A 19 5.17 -22.06 10.26
N PRO A 20 6.26 -22.79 10.01
CA PRO A 20 6.50 -24.05 10.69
C PRO A 20 6.53 -23.89 12.22
N ALA A 21 5.98 -24.87 12.95
CA ALA A 21 5.83 -24.82 14.42
C ALA A 21 7.15 -24.66 15.20
N TRP A 22 8.28 -24.93 14.58
CA TRP A 22 9.62 -24.75 15.19
C TRP A 22 10.25 -23.38 14.90
N LYS A 23 9.58 -22.53 14.13
CA LYS A 23 9.97 -21.15 13.91
C LYS A 23 9.15 -20.22 14.81
N ASP A 24 9.77 -19.13 15.22
CA ASP A 24 9.03 -18.06 15.85
C ASP A 24 8.18 -17.33 14.78
N GLY A 25 6.87 -17.62 14.75
CA GLY A 25 5.89 -17.01 13.85
C GLY A 25 5.25 -15.74 14.42
N SER A 26 5.85 -15.11 15.42
CA SER A 26 5.26 -13.96 16.12
C SER A 26 5.16 -12.69 15.27
N THR A 27 5.94 -12.59 14.19
CA THR A 27 5.95 -11.41 13.32
C THR A 27 4.99 -11.60 12.15
N CYS A 28 4.16 -10.58 11.92
CA CYS A 28 3.13 -10.56 10.89
C CYS A 28 3.41 -9.48 9.84
N ILE A 29 3.39 -9.86 8.57
CA ILE A 29 3.33 -8.89 7.49
C ILE A 29 1.87 -8.51 7.24
N MET A 30 1.58 -7.22 7.30
CA MET A 30 0.29 -6.66 6.94
C MET A 30 0.43 -5.86 5.65
N PHE A 31 -0.23 -6.33 4.60
CA PHE A 31 -0.23 -5.73 3.28
C PHE A 31 -1.37 -4.73 3.10
N ILE A 32 -1.04 -3.56 2.53
CA ILE A 32 -1.94 -2.42 2.34
C ILE A 32 -1.81 -1.95 0.88
N HIS A 33 -2.81 -2.20 0.06
CA HIS A 33 -2.80 -1.82 -1.36
C HIS A 33 -3.05 -0.32 -1.58
N GLY A 34 -2.82 0.17 -2.78
CA GLY A 34 -3.07 1.54 -3.19
C GLY A 34 -4.45 1.76 -3.82
N ILE A 35 -4.73 2.99 -4.25
CA ILE A 35 -5.99 3.37 -4.89
C ILE A 35 -6.20 2.56 -6.18
N GLY A 36 -7.38 1.97 -6.33
CA GLY A 36 -7.78 1.18 -7.50
C GLY A 36 -7.17 -0.22 -7.55
N ALA A 37 -6.60 -0.72 -6.46
CA ALA A 37 -6.14 -2.10 -6.33
C ALA A 37 -6.98 -2.84 -5.27
N ASP A 38 -6.70 -4.11 -5.05
CA ASP A 38 -7.22 -4.89 -3.93
C ASP A 38 -6.10 -5.75 -3.32
N ARG A 39 -6.41 -6.52 -2.26
CA ARG A 39 -5.41 -7.34 -1.55
C ARG A 39 -4.71 -8.37 -2.43
N ASN A 40 -5.29 -8.77 -3.58
CA ASN A 40 -4.69 -9.78 -4.44
C ASN A 40 -3.47 -9.26 -5.23
N ILE A 41 -3.21 -7.93 -5.20
CA ILE A 41 -1.97 -7.37 -5.77
C ILE A 41 -0.72 -7.98 -5.15
N TRP A 42 -0.83 -8.60 -3.98
CA TRP A 42 0.25 -9.19 -3.21
C TRP A 42 0.44 -10.69 -3.44
N ASP A 43 -0.41 -11.34 -4.26
CA ASP A 43 -0.38 -12.80 -4.42
C ASP A 43 0.97 -13.31 -4.91
N ASP A 44 1.63 -12.61 -5.84
CA ASP A 44 2.96 -12.96 -6.35
C ASP A 44 4.11 -12.71 -5.34
N TRP A 45 3.84 -12.04 -4.20
CA TRP A 45 4.80 -11.86 -3.12
C TRP A 45 4.81 -13.02 -2.13
N LEU A 46 3.68 -13.74 -2.03
CA LEU A 46 3.47 -14.78 -1.02
C LEU A 46 4.53 -15.89 -1.06
N PRO A 47 4.97 -16.39 -2.23
CA PRO A 47 5.99 -17.45 -2.28
C PRO A 47 7.32 -17.10 -1.59
N PHE A 48 7.64 -15.80 -1.48
CA PHE A 48 8.90 -15.32 -0.91
C PHE A 48 8.81 -15.03 0.60
N LEU A 49 7.61 -14.87 1.14
CA LEU A 49 7.40 -14.37 2.50
C LEU A 49 6.70 -15.38 3.42
N THR A 50 5.82 -16.21 2.86
CA THR A 50 5.14 -17.28 3.61
C THR A 50 6.13 -18.29 4.16
N GLY A 51 5.78 -18.92 5.30
CA GLY A 51 6.69 -19.82 6.01
C GLY A 51 7.80 -19.11 6.81
N HIS A 52 7.89 -17.79 6.71
CA HIS A 52 8.74 -16.93 7.55
C HIS A 52 7.91 -15.98 8.42
N TYR A 53 6.79 -15.51 7.89
CA TYR A 53 5.89 -14.53 8.53
C TYR A 53 4.44 -15.01 8.41
N SER A 54 3.62 -14.70 9.40
CA SER A 54 2.17 -14.73 9.19
C SER A 54 1.76 -13.55 8.30
N ILE A 55 0.68 -13.71 7.53
CA ILE A 55 0.27 -12.75 6.52
C ILE A 55 -1.14 -12.26 6.81
N ILE A 56 -1.32 -10.95 6.72
CA ILE A 56 -2.61 -10.28 6.63
C ILE A 56 -2.59 -9.41 5.38
N ALA A 57 -3.62 -9.47 4.55
CA ALA A 57 -3.79 -8.56 3.41
C ALA A 57 -5.20 -7.96 3.45
N ILE A 58 -5.29 -6.64 3.48
CA ILE A 58 -6.52 -5.88 3.69
C ILE A 58 -7.04 -5.38 2.35
N ASP A 59 -8.36 -5.48 2.13
CA ASP A 59 -9.05 -4.65 1.14
C ASP A 59 -9.41 -3.32 1.81
N LEU A 60 -8.87 -2.23 1.34
CA LEU A 60 -9.23 -0.90 1.85
C LEU A 60 -10.70 -0.58 1.51
N PRO A 61 -11.40 0.23 2.31
CA PRO A 61 -12.79 0.62 2.04
C PRO A 61 -13.00 1.11 0.60
N GLY A 62 -14.07 0.64 -0.02
CA GLY A 62 -14.41 0.93 -1.42
C GLY A 62 -13.64 0.10 -2.46
N HIS A 63 -12.81 -0.85 -2.02
CA HIS A 63 -12.00 -1.70 -2.88
C HIS A 63 -12.20 -3.17 -2.53
N GLY A 64 -11.96 -4.06 -3.51
CA GLY A 64 -12.06 -5.50 -3.34
C GLY A 64 -13.43 -5.92 -2.82
N LYS A 65 -13.49 -6.49 -1.62
CA LYS A 65 -14.73 -6.94 -0.96
C LYS A 65 -15.13 -6.09 0.24
N SER A 66 -14.39 -5.04 0.55
CA SER A 66 -14.73 -4.08 1.60
C SER A 66 -15.86 -3.15 1.16
N GLU A 67 -16.67 -2.70 2.11
CA GLU A 67 -17.74 -1.74 1.84
C GLU A 67 -17.19 -0.41 1.33
N ALA A 68 -17.99 0.27 0.50
CA ALA A 68 -17.70 1.60 0.02
C ALA A 68 -17.65 2.61 1.18
N LEU A 69 -16.85 3.66 1.00
CA LEU A 69 -16.81 4.77 1.95
C LEU A 69 -18.14 5.55 1.92
N ASN A 70 -18.78 5.58 3.07
CA ASN A 70 -19.97 6.40 3.30
C ASN A 70 -19.74 7.24 4.55
N LEU A 71 -18.79 8.18 4.46
CA LEU A 71 -18.39 9.00 5.58
C LEU A 71 -19.24 10.26 5.67
N LYS A 72 -19.74 10.55 6.87
CA LYS A 72 -20.37 11.83 7.21
C LYS A 72 -19.34 12.96 7.42
N GLN A 73 -18.07 12.58 7.59
CA GLN A 73 -16.94 13.47 7.81
C GLN A 73 -15.87 13.25 6.76
N ALA A 74 -14.94 14.18 6.63
CA ALA A 74 -13.80 14.02 5.73
C ALA A 74 -12.96 12.80 6.10
N LEU A 75 -12.52 12.05 5.10
CA LEU A 75 -11.61 10.92 5.24
C LEU A 75 -10.26 11.39 5.82
N THR A 76 -9.68 10.61 6.74
CA THR A 76 -8.42 10.94 7.40
C THR A 76 -7.47 9.74 7.45
N PHE A 77 -6.18 9.98 7.68
CA PHE A 77 -5.23 8.90 7.92
C PHE A 77 -5.49 8.18 9.26
N ASP A 78 -6.08 8.85 10.26
CA ASP A 78 -6.47 8.19 11.51
C ASP A 78 -7.50 7.09 11.28
N PHE A 79 -8.43 7.28 10.35
CA PHE A 79 -9.39 6.22 9.97
C PHE A 79 -8.68 4.96 9.46
N TYR A 80 -7.67 5.11 8.60
CA TYR A 80 -6.89 3.96 8.12
C TYR A 80 -5.98 3.35 9.18
N HIS A 81 -5.42 4.18 10.06
CA HIS A 81 -4.67 3.71 11.22
C HIS A 81 -5.55 2.84 12.13
N GLU A 82 -6.79 3.26 12.39
CA GLU A 82 -7.76 2.48 13.18
C GLU A 82 -8.08 1.13 12.51
N ILE A 83 -8.17 1.07 11.18
CA ILE A 83 -8.33 -0.20 10.46
C ILE A 83 -7.15 -1.12 10.73
N ILE A 84 -5.92 -0.65 10.55
CA ILE A 84 -4.70 -1.43 10.76
C ILE A 84 -4.62 -1.93 12.21
N ALA A 85 -4.82 -1.04 13.19
CA ALA A 85 -4.76 -1.38 14.60
C ALA A 85 -5.85 -2.37 15.01
N SER A 86 -7.08 -2.19 14.51
CA SER A 86 -8.21 -3.08 14.83
C SER A 86 -8.06 -4.47 14.22
N VAL A 87 -7.57 -4.56 12.97
CA VAL A 87 -7.27 -5.86 12.33
C VAL A 87 -6.13 -6.56 13.07
N ALA A 88 -5.06 -5.85 13.42
CA ALA A 88 -3.95 -6.40 14.20
C ALA A 88 -4.41 -6.93 15.55
N ALA A 89 -5.24 -6.17 16.27
CA ALA A 89 -5.80 -6.57 17.57
C ALA A 89 -6.70 -7.80 17.45
N LYS A 90 -7.58 -7.86 16.44
CA LYS A 90 -8.48 -9.01 16.20
C LYS A 90 -7.69 -10.29 15.90
N GLU A 91 -6.60 -10.19 15.16
CA GLU A 91 -5.72 -11.31 14.80
C GLU A 91 -4.63 -11.57 15.86
N ASN A 92 -4.66 -10.87 16.99
CA ASN A 92 -3.68 -10.96 18.11
C ASN A 92 -2.23 -10.77 17.63
N LYS A 93 -1.99 -9.85 16.66
CA LYS A 93 -0.68 -9.55 16.11
C LYS A 93 -0.08 -8.31 16.79
N THR A 94 1.01 -8.49 17.50
CA THR A 94 1.71 -7.43 18.24
C THR A 94 3.04 -7.01 17.63
N ASN A 95 3.59 -7.82 16.71
CA ASN A 95 4.81 -7.53 15.97
C ASN A 95 4.43 -7.42 14.48
N LEU A 96 4.40 -6.22 13.95
CA LEU A 96 3.94 -5.93 12.60
C LEU A 96 5.07 -5.47 11.70
N ILE A 97 5.07 -5.97 10.48
CA ILE A 97 5.75 -5.38 9.33
C ILE A 97 4.65 -4.82 8.44
N LEU A 98 4.65 -3.52 8.19
CA LEU A 98 3.70 -2.91 7.29
C LEU A 98 4.29 -2.85 5.88
N VAL A 99 3.58 -3.40 4.90
CA VAL A 99 3.98 -3.35 3.50
C VAL A 99 2.89 -2.65 2.70
N GLY A 100 3.22 -1.52 2.07
CA GLY A 100 2.22 -0.71 1.39
C GLY A 100 2.61 -0.27 -0.02
N GLU A 101 1.62 -0.17 -0.91
CA GLU A 101 1.78 0.34 -2.27
C GLU A 101 1.07 1.68 -2.42
N SER A 102 1.76 2.69 -2.99
CA SER A 102 1.19 4.01 -3.31
C SER A 102 0.52 4.65 -2.07
N MET A 103 -0.78 4.95 -2.12
CA MET A 103 -1.57 5.41 -0.95
C MET A 103 -1.45 4.45 0.24
N GLY A 104 -1.44 3.13 0.00
CA GLY A 104 -1.23 2.12 1.05
C GLY A 104 0.12 2.26 1.75
N GLY A 105 1.16 2.69 1.03
CA GLY A 105 2.45 3.01 1.61
C GLY A 105 2.43 4.29 2.46
N THR A 106 1.71 5.32 2.03
CA THR A 106 1.50 6.55 2.82
C THR A 106 0.72 6.21 4.12
N ILE A 107 -0.31 5.35 4.02
CA ILE A 107 -1.04 4.83 5.18
C ILE A 107 -0.11 4.04 6.11
N ALA A 108 0.77 3.18 5.56
CA ALA A 108 1.73 2.40 6.35
C ALA A 108 2.72 3.29 7.12
N LEU A 109 3.23 4.36 6.49
CA LEU A 109 4.10 5.35 7.14
C LEU A 109 3.35 6.06 8.27
N TYR A 110 2.13 6.54 8.01
CA TYR A 110 1.32 7.17 9.05
C TYR A 110 1.03 6.23 10.22
N ALA A 111 0.59 5.01 9.96
CA ALA A 111 0.33 4.03 11.00
C ALA A 111 1.61 3.71 11.82
N ALA A 112 2.76 3.61 11.17
CA ALA A 112 4.03 3.37 11.86
C ALA A 112 4.41 4.53 12.79
N SER A 113 4.07 5.77 12.47
CA SER A 113 4.29 6.93 13.35
C SER A 113 3.41 6.92 14.60
N LYS A 114 2.30 6.16 14.59
CA LYS A 114 1.36 6.04 15.71
C LYS A 114 1.54 4.76 16.53
N MET A 115 1.96 3.66 15.87
CA MET A 115 2.02 2.32 16.49
C MET A 115 3.43 1.98 17.01
N HIS A 116 3.97 2.85 17.85
CA HIS A 116 5.30 2.68 18.45
C HIS A 116 5.45 1.34 19.17
N GLY A 117 6.55 0.63 18.90
CA GLY A 117 6.86 -0.66 19.51
C GLY A 117 6.11 -1.86 18.91
N GLN A 118 4.98 -1.66 18.23
CA GLN A 118 4.28 -2.73 17.52
C GLN A 118 4.81 -2.90 16.08
N VAL A 119 5.04 -1.79 15.37
CA VAL A 119 5.62 -1.83 14.02
C VAL A 119 7.13 -2.02 14.12
N LYS A 120 7.62 -3.13 13.58
CA LYS A 120 9.03 -3.54 13.59
C LYS A 120 9.79 -3.11 12.34
N ALA A 121 9.10 -3.00 11.23
CA ALA A 121 9.64 -2.49 9.96
C ALA A 121 8.52 -1.99 9.06
N VAL A 122 8.87 -1.16 8.09
CA VAL A 122 7.96 -0.73 7.01
C VAL A 122 8.67 -0.97 5.67
N ALA A 123 7.94 -1.48 4.68
CA ALA A 123 8.39 -1.49 3.29
C ALA A 123 7.33 -0.86 2.40
N THR A 124 7.72 0.00 1.47
CA THR A 124 6.76 0.67 0.59
C THR A 124 7.16 0.54 -0.87
N CYS A 125 6.15 0.49 -1.74
CA CYS A 125 6.28 0.54 -3.18
C CYS A 125 5.64 1.82 -3.71
N SER A 126 6.37 2.62 -4.49
CA SER A 126 5.83 3.79 -5.21
C SER A 126 5.10 4.79 -4.30
N THR A 127 5.68 5.12 -3.15
CA THR A 127 5.04 5.90 -2.08
C THR A 127 5.60 7.31 -2.00
N ALA A 128 4.73 8.27 -1.70
CA ALA A 128 5.10 9.66 -1.37
C ALA A 128 4.62 10.02 0.04
N HIS A 129 5.29 10.96 0.68
CA HIS A 129 4.90 11.49 1.99
C HIS A 129 4.13 12.83 1.90
N ARG A 130 4.17 13.47 0.73
CA ARG A 130 3.44 14.71 0.44
C ARG A 130 2.61 14.55 -0.82
N GLY A 131 1.34 14.93 -0.74
CA GLY A 131 0.39 14.81 -1.85
C GLY A 131 0.38 15.99 -2.81
N GLY A 132 0.63 17.20 -2.33
CA GLY A 132 0.53 18.43 -3.15
C GLY A 132 1.48 18.51 -4.36
N ILE A 133 2.46 17.61 -4.42
CA ILE A 133 3.44 17.49 -5.51
C ILE A 133 3.14 16.34 -6.47
N LEU A 134 2.13 15.52 -6.18
CA LEU A 134 1.77 14.39 -7.02
C LEU A 134 1.22 14.88 -8.35
N GLN A 135 1.70 14.27 -9.43
CA GLN A 135 1.27 14.62 -10.78
C GLN A 135 0.02 13.82 -11.17
N HIS A 136 -0.82 14.41 -12.00
CA HIS A 136 -2.00 13.80 -12.64
C HIS A 136 -3.17 13.40 -11.71
N VAL A 137 -3.00 13.29 -10.40
CA VAL A 137 -4.07 12.82 -9.48
C VAL A 137 -5.24 13.81 -9.42
N ASN A 138 -4.97 15.10 -9.48
CA ASN A 138 -6.01 16.14 -9.46
C ASN A 138 -6.99 16.06 -10.66
N ALA A 139 -6.58 15.41 -11.76
CA ALA A 139 -7.44 15.24 -12.93
C ALA A 139 -8.41 14.05 -12.81
N TRP A 140 -8.26 13.19 -11.82
CA TRP A 140 -9.04 11.95 -11.71
C TRP A 140 -10.54 12.22 -11.53
N HIS A 141 -10.89 13.26 -10.75
CA HIS A 141 -12.29 13.62 -10.54
C HIS A 141 -12.98 13.95 -11.87
N SER A 142 -12.43 14.90 -12.62
CA SER A 142 -13.01 15.28 -13.92
C SER A 142 -12.98 14.15 -14.94
N GLN A 143 -11.96 13.31 -14.91
CA GLN A 143 -11.84 12.15 -15.81
C GLN A 143 -12.91 11.11 -15.52
N ILE A 144 -13.12 10.71 -14.25
CA ILE A 144 -14.13 9.73 -13.86
C ILE A 144 -15.54 10.30 -14.09
N GLU A 145 -15.77 11.57 -13.75
CA GLU A 145 -17.07 12.22 -13.94
C GLU A 145 -17.45 12.36 -15.42
N SER A 146 -16.48 12.70 -16.28
CA SER A 146 -16.76 12.98 -17.71
C SER A 146 -16.69 11.74 -18.59
N HIS A 147 -15.85 10.75 -18.25
CA HIS A 147 -15.54 9.61 -19.14
C HIS A 147 -15.77 8.25 -18.47
N GLY A 148 -16.12 8.23 -17.17
CA GLY A 148 -16.36 7.00 -16.41
C GLY A 148 -15.10 6.32 -15.89
N ILE A 149 -15.33 5.34 -15.00
CA ILE A 149 -14.27 4.58 -14.33
C ILE A 149 -13.44 3.73 -15.31
N GLU A 150 -14.03 3.22 -16.39
CA GLU A 150 -13.33 2.40 -17.38
C GLU A 150 -12.26 3.20 -18.11
N ALA A 151 -12.59 4.43 -18.56
CA ALA A 151 -11.63 5.30 -19.22
C ALA A 151 -10.50 5.72 -18.30
N TRP A 152 -10.82 6.02 -17.03
CA TRP A 152 -9.82 6.28 -16.00
C TRP A 152 -8.91 5.06 -15.78
N SER A 153 -9.48 3.88 -15.71
CA SER A 153 -8.74 2.63 -15.51
C SER A 153 -7.75 2.35 -16.64
N LEU A 154 -8.16 2.55 -17.90
CA LEU A 154 -7.27 2.38 -19.04
C LEU A 154 -6.08 3.34 -18.99
N ASP A 155 -6.33 4.61 -18.65
CA ASP A 155 -5.26 5.61 -18.48
C ASP A 155 -4.32 5.23 -17.31
N MET A 156 -4.87 4.70 -16.22
CA MET A 156 -4.08 4.23 -15.09
C MET A 156 -3.20 3.03 -15.43
N LEU A 157 -3.65 2.10 -16.25
CA LEU A 157 -2.82 0.98 -16.71
C LEU A 157 -1.56 1.47 -17.43
N GLU A 158 -1.70 2.46 -18.30
CA GLU A 158 -0.55 3.04 -19.01
C GLU A 158 0.41 3.79 -18.09
N LYS A 159 -0.09 4.40 -17.02
CA LYS A 159 0.73 5.05 -15.99
C LYS A 159 1.39 4.07 -15.02
N ARG A 160 0.79 2.90 -14.82
CA ARG A 160 1.31 1.87 -13.90
C ARG A 160 2.32 0.94 -14.54
N PHE A 161 2.16 0.61 -15.83
CA PHE A 161 2.94 -0.42 -16.49
C PHE A 161 3.55 0.09 -17.80
N PHE A 162 4.79 -0.26 -18.07
CA PHE A 162 5.32 -0.13 -19.43
C PHE A 162 4.64 -1.15 -20.34
N PRO A 163 4.54 -0.88 -21.66
CA PRO A 163 4.15 -1.91 -22.62
C PRO A 163 5.02 -3.16 -22.44
N ASN A 164 4.39 -4.32 -22.39
CA ASN A 164 5.05 -5.63 -22.24
C ASN A 164 5.83 -5.86 -20.91
N SER A 165 5.66 -5.00 -19.89
CA SER A 165 6.28 -5.22 -18.57
C SER A 165 5.47 -6.17 -17.67
N THR A 166 4.25 -6.48 -18.07
CA THR A 166 3.34 -7.43 -17.40
C THR A 166 2.60 -8.25 -18.45
N SER A 167 2.08 -9.41 -18.06
CA SER A 167 1.21 -10.21 -18.93
C SER A 167 -0.14 -9.54 -19.17
N ASP A 168 -0.81 -9.87 -20.27
CA ASP A 168 -2.17 -9.41 -20.54
C ASP A 168 -3.14 -9.81 -19.41
N ALA A 169 -2.94 -11.00 -18.84
CA ALA A 169 -3.75 -11.49 -17.71
C ALA A 169 -3.68 -10.57 -16.49
N ILE A 170 -2.48 -10.05 -16.16
CA ILE A 170 -2.29 -9.08 -15.07
C ILE A 170 -2.96 -7.74 -15.43
N ARG A 171 -2.80 -7.26 -16.66
CA ARG A 171 -3.43 -6.01 -17.11
C ARG A 171 -4.96 -6.10 -17.07
N ASP A 172 -5.52 -7.20 -17.54
CA ASP A 172 -6.96 -7.46 -17.52
C ASP A 172 -7.51 -7.58 -16.10
N TRP A 173 -6.79 -8.28 -15.22
CA TRP A 173 -7.16 -8.37 -13.81
C TRP A 173 -7.15 -6.99 -13.16
N PHE A 174 -6.10 -6.20 -13.37
CA PHE A 174 -5.96 -4.88 -12.79
C PHE A 174 -7.06 -3.93 -13.28
N HIS A 175 -7.35 -3.95 -14.59
CA HIS A 175 -8.46 -3.20 -15.17
C HIS A 175 -9.80 -3.56 -14.53
N LYS A 176 -10.12 -4.84 -14.42
CA LYS A 176 -11.36 -5.31 -13.77
C LYS A 176 -11.42 -4.88 -12.29
N THR A 177 -10.31 -5.00 -11.57
CA THR A 177 -10.23 -4.58 -10.16
C THR A 177 -10.50 -3.09 -10.00
N GLN A 178 -9.92 -2.25 -10.86
CA GLN A 178 -10.18 -0.80 -10.87
C GLN A 178 -11.64 -0.48 -11.19
N CYS A 179 -12.20 -1.12 -12.23
CA CYS A 179 -13.60 -0.89 -12.63
C CYS A 179 -14.62 -1.37 -11.58
N ASN A 180 -14.27 -2.37 -10.78
CA ASN A 180 -15.11 -2.88 -9.68
C ASN A 180 -14.96 -2.09 -8.38
N SER A 181 -14.00 -1.20 -8.28
CA SER A 181 -13.83 -0.33 -7.11
C SER A 181 -14.88 0.78 -7.09
N ASP A 182 -15.27 1.20 -5.90
CA ASP A 182 -16.23 2.30 -5.75
C ASP A 182 -15.60 3.65 -6.14
N SER A 183 -16.14 4.29 -7.17
CA SER A 183 -15.59 5.52 -7.72
C SER A 183 -15.55 6.66 -6.69
N ASN A 184 -16.55 6.76 -5.82
CA ASN A 184 -16.58 7.80 -4.78
C ASN A 184 -15.48 7.56 -3.74
N SER A 185 -15.25 6.31 -3.35
CA SER A 185 -14.14 5.94 -2.45
C SER A 185 -12.78 6.24 -3.08
N ILE A 186 -12.59 5.94 -4.38
CA ILE A 186 -11.38 6.32 -5.14
C ILE A 186 -11.14 7.83 -5.04
N LEU A 187 -12.16 8.65 -5.29
CA LEU A 187 -12.04 10.10 -5.30
C LEU A 187 -11.82 10.69 -3.90
N GLN A 188 -12.44 10.12 -2.87
CA GLN A 188 -12.18 10.53 -1.49
C GLN A 188 -10.75 10.20 -1.06
N MET A 189 -10.24 9.02 -1.41
CA MET A 189 -8.85 8.64 -1.14
C MET A 189 -7.87 9.51 -1.91
N ALA A 190 -8.16 9.82 -3.18
CA ALA A 190 -7.33 10.73 -3.98
C ALA A 190 -7.30 12.13 -3.38
N SER A 191 -8.45 12.66 -2.91
CA SER A 191 -8.54 13.95 -2.24
C SER A 191 -7.73 13.98 -0.94
N LEU A 192 -7.83 12.95 -0.10
CA LEU A 192 -7.00 12.83 1.09
C LEU A 192 -5.50 12.80 0.71
N LEU A 193 -5.14 12.02 -0.30
CA LEU A 193 -3.75 11.88 -0.70
C LEU A 193 -3.15 13.19 -1.18
N VAL A 194 -3.82 13.94 -2.09
CA VAL A 194 -3.27 15.20 -2.65
C VAL A 194 -3.19 16.33 -1.64
N THR A 195 -3.97 16.27 -0.57
CA THR A 195 -3.95 17.27 0.52
C THR A 195 -3.03 16.87 1.67
N SER A 196 -2.44 15.66 1.63
CA SER A 196 -1.61 15.13 2.71
C SER A 196 -0.22 15.74 2.75
N ASP A 197 0.30 15.89 3.97
CA ASP A 197 1.72 16.14 4.25
C ASP A 197 2.08 15.42 5.55
N LEU A 198 2.89 14.36 5.44
CA LEU A 198 3.36 13.58 6.58
C LEU A 198 4.74 14.01 7.08
N THR A 199 5.30 15.11 6.61
CA THR A 199 6.67 15.55 6.94
C THR A 199 6.91 15.57 8.46
N THR A 200 5.94 16.05 9.25
CA THR A 200 6.03 16.14 10.72
C THR A 200 5.78 14.82 11.46
N GLU A 201 5.43 13.76 10.74
CA GLU A 201 5.21 12.43 11.30
C GLU A 201 6.41 11.49 11.09
N LEU A 202 7.28 11.79 10.12
CA LEU A 202 8.33 10.87 9.68
C LEU A 202 9.43 10.64 10.70
N ASP A 203 9.82 11.66 11.46
CA ASP A 203 10.82 11.57 12.54
C ASP A 203 10.38 10.70 13.71
N LYS A 204 9.05 10.47 13.84
CA LYS A 204 8.46 9.59 14.86
C LYS A 204 8.56 8.11 14.47
N ILE A 205 8.89 7.77 13.22
CA ILE A 205 9.01 6.39 12.75
C ILE A 205 10.38 5.85 13.15
N LEU A 206 10.46 5.19 14.30
CA LEU A 206 11.71 4.62 14.82
C LEU A 206 12.06 3.27 14.21
N ALA A 207 11.09 2.59 13.59
CA ALA A 207 11.29 1.35 12.85
C ALA A 207 12.12 1.59 11.59
N PRO A 208 12.92 0.63 11.12
CA PRO A 208 13.56 0.71 9.81
C PRO A 208 12.53 0.75 8.69
N VAL A 209 12.80 1.56 7.66
CA VAL A 209 11.91 1.76 6.51
C VAL A 209 12.65 1.51 5.21
N LEU A 210 12.11 0.63 4.37
CA LEU A 210 12.54 0.40 2.99
C LEU A 210 11.58 1.12 2.03
N LEU A 211 12.11 2.01 1.21
CA LEU A 211 11.38 2.69 0.13
C LEU A 211 11.79 2.07 -1.20
N MET A 212 10.91 1.36 -1.88
CA MET A 212 11.11 0.85 -3.22
C MET A 212 10.40 1.75 -4.22
N GLN A 213 11.17 2.36 -5.12
CA GLN A 213 10.65 3.35 -6.06
C GLN A 213 10.98 2.98 -7.50
N PRO A 214 10.02 3.09 -8.42
CA PRO A 214 10.31 2.95 -9.83
C PRO A 214 11.14 4.13 -10.33
N ASP A 215 12.02 3.90 -11.30
CA ASP A 215 12.82 4.96 -11.93
C ASP A 215 12.00 5.89 -12.86
N SER A 216 10.79 5.48 -13.24
CA SER A 216 9.98 6.15 -14.26
C SER A 216 8.52 6.32 -13.83
N SER A 217 8.26 6.62 -12.54
CA SER A 217 6.90 6.91 -12.07
C SER A 217 6.36 8.20 -12.70
N PRO A 218 5.20 8.17 -13.37
CA PRO A 218 4.58 9.39 -13.87
C PRO A 218 3.88 10.21 -12.77
N PHE A 219 3.74 9.66 -11.55
CA PHE A 219 3.05 10.34 -10.44
C PHE A 219 4.02 10.98 -9.44
N ILE A 220 5.18 10.36 -9.21
CA ILE A 220 6.10 10.74 -8.14
C ILE A 220 7.47 11.04 -8.75
N PRO A 221 7.88 12.30 -8.81
CA PRO A 221 9.24 12.70 -9.19
C PRO A 221 10.29 12.10 -8.24
N LEU A 222 11.49 11.81 -8.74
CA LEU A 222 12.54 11.09 -7.98
C LEU A 222 13.13 11.87 -6.79
N ASP A 223 13.01 13.18 -6.78
CA ASP A 223 13.40 14.02 -5.64
C ASP A 223 12.59 13.72 -4.38
N ILE A 224 11.33 13.32 -4.55
CA ILE A 224 10.41 13.02 -3.45
C ILE A 224 10.81 11.79 -2.62
N PRO A 225 11.07 10.61 -3.20
CA PRO A 225 11.56 9.48 -2.42
C PRO A 225 12.97 9.70 -1.83
N ILE A 226 13.80 10.56 -2.44
CA ILE A 226 15.09 10.95 -1.86
C ILE A 226 14.85 11.78 -0.60
N GLU A 227 14.01 12.82 -0.68
CA GLU A 227 13.61 13.62 0.47
C GLU A 227 12.98 12.76 1.58
N LEU A 228 12.03 11.90 1.21
CA LEU A 228 11.38 10.98 2.16
C LEU A 228 12.39 10.10 2.90
N LYS A 229 13.36 9.55 2.17
CA LYS A 229 14.44 8.74 2.76
C LYS A 229 15.28 9.56 3.75
N ASP A 230 15.58 10.83 3.46
CA ASP A 230 16.42 11.69 4.31
C ASP A 230 15.68 12.19 5.57
N LEU A 231 14.35 12.28 5.52
CA LEU A 231 13.50 12.63 6.67
C LEU A 231 13.26 11.46 7.63
N LEU A 232 13.48 10.22 7.20
CA LEU A 232 13.28 9.01 8.02
C LEU A 232 14.55 8.70 8.82
N PRO A 233 14.47 8.47 10.16
CA PRO A 233 15.63 8.13 11.00
C PRO A 233 16.42 6.91 10.53
N LYS A 234 15.73 5.92 9.92
CA LYS A 234 16.31 4.67 9.42
C LYS A 234 15.78 4.35 8.02
N GLY A 235 15.72 5.35 7.14
CA GLY A 235 15.25 5.22 5.78
C GLY A 235 16.30 4.60 4.84
N GLN A 236 15.87 3.65 4.03
CA GLN A 236 16.64 3.08 2.92
C GLN A 236 15.84 3.24 1.63
N LEU A 237 16.53 3.62 0.55
CA LEU A 237 15.91 3.78 -0.77
C LEU A 237 16.49 2.75 -1.75
N LYS A 238 15.60 2.04 -2.42
CA LYS A 238 15.91 1.14 -3.52
C LYS A 238 15.19 1.58 -4.78
N LEU A 239 15.92 1.90 -5.84
CA LEU A 239 15.33 2.14 -7.15
C LEU A 239 15.11 0.81 -7.88
N ILE A 240 13.93 0.67 -8.45
CA ILE A 240 13.53 -0.44 -9.33
C ILE A 240 13.63 0.07 -10.77
N PRO A 241 14.59 -0.41 -11.55
CA PRO A 241 14.84 0.10 -12.88
C PRO A 241 13.81 -0.40 -13.90
N LYS A 242 13.59 0.39 -14.97
CA LYS A 242 12.67 0.08 -16.06
C LYS A 242 11.24 -0.18 -15.58
N ALA A 243 10.81 0.56 -14.58
CA ALA A 243 9.53 0.39 -13.92
C ALA A 243 8.74 1.70 -13.89
N ARG A 244 7.43 1.59 -14.06
CA ARG A 244 6.44 2.63 -13.77
C ARG A 244 5.82 2.40 -12.40
N HIS A 245 4.76 3.14 -12.08
CA HIS A 245 4.19 3.21 -10.72
C HIS A 245 3.75 1.86 -10.13
N GLY A 246 3.36 0.87 -10.93
CA GLY A 246 2.81 -0.41 -10.47
C GLY A 246 3.86 -1.47 -10.11
N ILE A 247 4.97 -1.14 -9.44
CA ILE A 247 6.07 -2.09 -9.15
C ILE A 247 5.65 -3.24 -8.23
N ALA A 248 4.69 -3.05 -7.35
CA ALA A 248 4.20 -4.11 -6.48
C ALA A 248 3.65 -5.31 -7.27
N CYS A 249 3.19 -5.07 -8.51
CA CYS A 249 2.66 -6.07 -9.43
C CYS A 249 3.68 -6.42 -10.54
N SER A 250 4.21 -5.41 -11.24
CA SER A 250 5.10 -5.65 -12.40
C SER A 250 6.49 -6.17 -12.04
N HIS A 251 6.93 -5.93 -10.80
CA HIS A 251 8.24 -6.35 -10.27
C HIS A 251 8.05 -7.02 -8.89
N ALA A 252 7.00 -7.82 -8.78
CA ALA A 252 6.59 -8.44 -7.51
C ALA A 252 7.71 -9.27 -6.87
N GLU A 253 8.36 -10.14 -7.65
CA GLU A 253 9.48 -10.96 -7.20
C GLU A 253 10.65 -10.09 -6.68
N ASP A 254 11.10 -9.12 -7.48
CA ASP A 254 12.20 -8.24 -7.10
C ASP A 254 11.90 -7.47 -5.81
N CYS A 255 10.69 -6.92 -5.70
CA CYS A 255 10.25 -6.17 -4.53
C CYS A 255 10.11 -7.07 -3.28
N ALA A 256 9.55 -8.28 -3.44
CA ALA A 256 9.41 -9.24 -2.35
C ALA A 256 10.77 -9.73 -1.84
N MET A 257 11.69 -10.06 -2.74
CA MET A 257 13.07 -10.47 -2.40
C MET A 257 13.85 -9.33 -1.73
N GLU A 258 13.71 -8.11 -2.21
CA GLU A 258 14.37 -6.95 -1.58
C GLU A 258 13.82 -6.69 -0.18
N THR A 259 12.49 -6.81 -0.01
CA THR A 259 11.84 -6.74 1.31
C THR A 259 12.39 -7.84 2.24
N GLN A 260 12.51 -9.07 1.79
CA GLN A 260 13.07 -10.15 2.61
C GLN A 260 14.54 -9.89 3.00
N ARG A 261 15.38 -9.39 2.08
CA ARG A 261 16.77 -9.01 2.38
C ARG A 261 16.83 -7.89 3.42
N PHE A 262 16.00 -6.86 3.24
CA PHE A 262 15.89 -5.75 4.17
C PHE A 262 15.50 -6.23 5.58
N LEU A 263 14.47 -7.04 5.71
CA LEU A 263 14.01 -7.56 7.00
C LEU A 263 15.09 -8.39 7.70
N LYS A 264 15.82 -9.25 6.96
CA LYS A 264 16.96 -10.00 7.50
C LYS A 264 18.07 -9.07 8.00
N SER A 265 18.39 -8.00 7.25
CA SER A 265 19.42 -7.03 7.64
C SER A 265 19.01 -6.20 8.86
N ALA A 266 17.74 -5.89 8.98
CA ALA A 266 17.14 -5.16 10.10
C ALA A 266 16.93 -6.06 11.35
N LYS A 267 17.18 -7.37 11.24
CA LYS A 267 16.96 -8.36 12.31
C LYS A 267 15.50 -8.39 12.81
N VAL A 268 14.58 -8.36 11.88
CA VAL A 268 13.13 -8.40 12.11
C VAL A 268 12.55 -9.73 11.64
#